data_923eb5beb9a4b49ea3c3135913630c6f
#
_entry.id   923eb5beb9a4b49ea3c3135913630c6f
#
_cell.length_a   1.000
_cell.length_b   1.000
_cell.length_c   1.000
_cell.angle_alpha   90.00
_cell.angle_beta   90.00
_cell.angle_gamma   90.00
#
_symmetry.space_group_name_H-M   'P 1'
#
loop_
_entity.id
_entity.type
_entity.pdbx_description
1 polymer ?
#
loop_
_entity_poly.entity_id
_entity_poly.type
_entity_poly.pdbx_seq_one_letter_code
_entity_poly.pdbx_strand_id
1 'polypeptide(L)' 'MDIRLNDILVMKKPHPCGEKRWLVLRTGADFRLRCLGCGHELMTPRHKAEKNIRSVERKDAMEN' A
#
# COMPACT_ATOMS: atom_id res chain seq x y z
N MET A 1 8.52 -8.75 5.15
CA MET A 1 8.40 -7.38 4.63
C MET A 1 7.83 -6.49 5.71
N ASP A 2 8.50 -5.39 5.99
CA ASP A 2 8.10 -4.49 7.08
C ASP A 2 7.24 -3.35 6.52
N ILE A 3 5.96 -3.35 6.84
CA ILE A 3 5.01 -2.38 6.36
C ILE A 3 4.38 -1.66 7.53
N ARG A 4 4.38 -0.34 7.49
CA ARG A 4 3.89 0.51 8.58
C ARG A 4 2.79 1.44 8.11
N LEU A 5 2.11 2.06 9.07
CA LEU A 5 1.12 3.08 8.76
C LEU A 5 1.76 4.19 7.93
N ASN A 6 0.99 4.67 6.98
CA ASN A 6 1.39 5.76 6.08
C ASN A 6 2.48 5.39 5.07
N ASP A 7 2.90 4.13 5.03
CA ASP A 7 3.76 3.68 3.95
C ASP A 7 2.98 3.70 2.64
N ILE A 8 3.70 3.88 1.54
CA ILE A 8 3.09 3.81 0.22
C ILE A 8 3.56 2.52 -0.43
N LEU A 9 2.61 1.67 -0.79
CA LEU A 9 2.90 0.40 -1.43
C LEU A 9 2.79 0.57 -2.94
N VAL A 10 3.84 0.21 -3.64
CA VAL A 10 3.82 0.20 -5.10
C VAL A 10 3.51 -1.23 -5.51
N MET A 11 2.36 -1.43 -6.13
CA MET A 11 1.90 -2.76 -6.51
C MET A 11 2.45 -3.17 -7.86
N LYS A 12 2.51 -4.47 -8.09
CA LYS A 12 2.95 -5.02 -9.36
C LYS A 12 1.92 -4.77 -10.46
N LYS A 13 0.64 -4.83 -10.07
CA LYS A 13 -0.46 -4.62 -11.02
C LYS A 13 -1.17 -3.31 -10.70
N PRO A 14 -1.53 -2.54 -11.72
CA PRO A 14 -2.24 -1.29 -11.49
C PRO A 14 -3.68 -1.55 -11.10
N HIS A 15 -4.24 -0.62 -10.32
CA HIS A 15 -5.66 -0.56 -10.07
C HIS A 15 -6.36 -0.17 -11.38
N PRO A 16 -7.66 -0.50 -11.54
CA PRO A 16 -8.39 -0.10 -12.74
C PRO A 16 -8.31 1.38 -13.08
N CYS A 17 -8.08 2.25 -12.09
CA CYS A 17 -7.89 3.67 -12.35
C CYS A 17 -6.50 4.01 -12.89
N GLY A 18 -5.61 3.04 -12.98
CA GLY A 18 -4.27 3.23 -13.52
C GLY A 18 -3.20 3.48 -12.49
N GLU A 19 -3.55 3.70 -11.24
CA GLU A 19 -2.57 3.98 -10.19
C GLU A 19 -2.05 2.69 -9.58
N LYS A 20 -0.76 2.64 -9.32
CA LYS A 20 -0.12 1.48 -8.66
C LYS A 20 0.21 1.73 -7.20
N ARG A 21 0.12 2.96 -6.73
CA ARG A 21 0.51 3.34 -5.38
C ARG A 21 -0.68 3.36 -4.46
N TRP A 22 -0.49 2.76 -3.28
CA TRP A 22 -1.53 2.66 -2.27
C TRP A 22 -0.99 3.13 -0.94
N LEU A 23 -1.76 3.94 -0.23
CA LEU A 23 -1.41 4.40 1.09
C LEU A 23 -1.90 3.39 2.12
N VAL A 24 -1.03 3.03 3.06
CA VAL A 24 -1.37 2.10 4.13
C VAL A 24 -2.10 2.86 5.22
N LEU A 25 -3.37 2.54 5.41
CA LEU A 25 -4.20 3.15 6.44
C LEU A 25 -4.21 2.33 7.72
N ARG A 26 -4.01 1.03 7.61
CA ARG A 26 -4.05 0.14 8.75
C ARG A 26 -3.19 -1.08 8.49
N THR A 27 -2.51 -1.55 9.54
CA THR A 27 -1.71 -2.76 9.46
C THR A 27 -2.28 -3.80 10.43
N GLY A 28 -1.79 -5.03 10.32
CA GLY A 28 -2.26 -6.15 11.13
C GLY A 28 -2.35 -7.38 10.28
N ALA A 29 -3.28 -8.28 10.62
CA ALA A 29 -3.51 -9.48 9.81
C ALA A 29 -4.03 -9.10 8.43
N ASP A 30 -4.81 -8.03 8.35
CA ASP A 30 -5.28 -7.46 7.10
C ASP A 30 -4.77 -6.05 6.98
N PHE A 31 -4.49 -5.61 5.76
CA PHE A 31 -4.11 -4.24 5.48
C PHE A 31 -5.31 -3.48 4.96
N ARG A 32 -5.48 -2.25 5.43
CA ARG A 32 -6.42 -1.33 4.82
C ARG A 32 -5.63 -0.34 3.98
N LEU A 33 -5.99 -0.27 2.71
CA LEU A 33 -5.22 0.49 1.73
C LEU A 33 -6.12 1.49 1.02
N ARG A 34 -5.54 2.62 0.66
CA ARG A 34 -6.25 3.64 -0.12
C ARG A 34 -5.51 3.89 -1.41
N CYS A 35 -6.20 3.77 -2.52
CA CYS A 35 -5.61 4.04 -3.83
C CYS A 35 -5.32 5.54 -3.95
N LEU A 36 -4.09 5.89 -4.29
CA LEU A 36 -3.71 7.29 -4.40
C LEU A 36 -4.24 7.95 -5.66
N GLY A 37 -4.71 7.17 -6.61
CA GLY A 37 -5.25 7.73 -7.84
C GLY A 37 -6.71 8.12 -7.72
N CYS A 38 -7.55 7.20 -7.23
CA CYS A 38 -9.00 7.44 -7.19
C CYS A 38 -9.56 7.54 -5.77
N GLY A 39 -8.75 7.28 -4.76
CA GLY A 39 -9.20 7.35 -3.38
C GLY A 39 -10.01 6.14 -2.90
N HIS A 40 -10.09 5.11 -3.70
CA HIS A 40 -10.81 3.90 -3.31
C HIS A 40 -10.09 3.20 -2.15
N GLU A 41 -10.83 2.77 -1.14
CA GLU A 41 -10.28 2.04 -0.01
C GLU A 41 -10.71 0.59 -0.07
N LEU A 42 -9.79 -0.30 0.30
CA LEU A 42 -10.10 -1.71 0.37
C LEU A 42 -9.31 -2.36 1.50
N MET A 43 -9.75 -3.53 1.91
CA MET A 43 -9.02 -4.36 2.85
C MET A 43 -8.56 -5.61 2.13
N THR A 44 -7.34 -6.04 2.43
CA THR A 44 -6.78 -7.23 1.81
C THR A 44 -5.95 -7.98 2.84
N PRO A 45 -5.99 -9.31 2.83
CA PRO A 45 -5.15 -10.09 3.73
C PRO A 45 -3.68 -9.75 3.48
N ARG A 46 -2.91 -9.72 4.57
CA ARG A 46 -1.50 -9.34 4.51
C ARG A 46 -0.73 -10.18 3.50
N HIS A 47 -0.90 -11.49 3.53
CA HIS A 47 -0.12 -12.37 2.65
C HIS A 47 -0.43 -12.12 1.18
N LYS A 48 -1.67 -11.76 0.86
CA LYS A 48 -2.02 -11.43 -0.52
C LYS A 48 -1.41 -10.11 -0.95
N ALA A 49 -1.46 -9.12 -0.07
CA ALA A 49 -0.88 -7.83 -0.35
C ALA A 49 0.61 -7.96 -0.59
N GLU A 50 1.30 -8.70 0.27
CA GLU A 50 2.74 -8.85 0.16
C GLU A 50 3.16 -9.50 -1.16
N LYS A 51 2.38 -10.43 -1.66
CA LYS A 51 2.67 -11.06 -2.94
C LYS A 51 2.59 -10.07 -4.11
N ASN A 52 1.77 -9.05 -3.96
CA ASN A 52 1.51 -8.11 -5.04
C ASN A 52 2.32 -6.82 -4.91
N ILE A 53 3.07 -6.67 -3.84
CA ILE A 53 3.87 -5.47 -3.62
C ILE A 53 5.18 -5.56 -4.38
N ARG A 54 5.46 -4.54 -5.17
CA ARG A 54 6.73 -4.43 -5.86
C ARG A 54 7.77 -3.73 -4.98
N SER A 55 7.37 -2.65 -4.32
CA SER A 55 8.25 -1.92 -3.44
C SER A 55 7.43 -1.12 -2.44
N VAL A 56 8.10 -0.60 -1.42
CA VAL A 56 7.48 0.21 -0.39
C VAL A 56 8.21 1.55 -0.34
N GLU A 57 7.44 2.64 -0.42
CA GLU A 57 7.98 3.99 -0.29
C GLU A 57 7.61 4.50 1.09
N ARG A 58 8.57 5.13 1.75
CA ARG A 58 8.37 5.62 3.10
C ARG A 58 8.85 7.06 3.20
N LYS A 59 7.90 7.96 3.31
CA LYS A 59 8.21 9.38 3.28
C LYS A 59 8.96 9.85 4.50
N ASP A 60 8.50 9.45 5.67
CA ASP A 60 9.07 9.98 6.90
C ASP A 60 10.50 9.51 7.11
N ALA A 61 10.92 8.48 6.43
CA ALA A 61 12.31 8.05 6.50
C ALA A 61 13.24 9.11 5.97
N MET A 62 12.72 10.02 5.19
CA MET A 62 13.51 11.07 4.59
C MET A 62 13.71 12.27 5.49
N GLU A 63 12.90 12.34 6.51
CA GLU A 63 12.85 13.52 7.36
C GLU A 63 14.10 13.75 8.17
N ASN A 64 14.86 12.78 8.29
CA ASN A 64 15.99 12.85 9.21
C ASN A 64 17.27 13.28 8.64
#